data_9025038146da4200561b4bc48d6e8324
#
_entry.id   9025038146da4200561b4bc48d6e8324
#
_cell.length_a   1.000
_cell.length_b   1.000
_cell.length_c   1.000
_cell.angle_alpha   90.00
_cell.angle_beta   90.00
_cell.angle_gamma   90.00
#
_symmetry.space_group_name_H-M   'P 1'
#
loop_
_entity.id
_entity.type
_entity.pdbx_description
1 polymer ?
#
loop_
_entity_poly.entity_id
_entity_poly.type
_entity_poly.pdbx_seq_one_letter_code
_entity_poly.pdbx_strand_id
1 'polypeptide(L)'
;MWTAVSSCAGSDDIFMIKSDTSLTAQALAKDAQRVFEYSAPKITALQKRWKDADGTPVFTIEGRYTSRGWTEWTQGFQFGAAILQFDATGDEEMLRIGREGTLKLMAPHVTHIGVHDHGFNNVSTYGNLRRLLHEGRLPADAWEGHFYDLALKASGAVQAARWTQITPELGYVYSFNGPHSLFSDTIRTMRALGVAHLLGHRLMGENDKAVSLLGRIIQHADTTSRYNVYFGKGRDIYDLRGRVVHESVFNTNDGNYRCPSSQQGYSPFTTWTRGHAWVLCGYPEQLEFLETLPAEEFTPYGGKEAVLARFLETAKAAADFYLEHTPTDGIPYWDTGAPGLAKMGNYLERPAEPFNDHEPVDSSAAAISAQGLLRLGRWLENHGEPEAGRQYTAAGLTTAKTLFAEPYLSSDPDHEGLLLHTVYHRPNGWDHIPAGRKVPCGEAAMWGDYHARELALYLMRLAGNGPYLTFYS
;
A
#
# COMPACT_ATOMS: atom_id res chain seq x y z
N MET A 1 10.39 32.53 -37.86
CA MET A 1 11.18 33.02 -36.71
C MET A 1 10.27 32.91 -35.49
N TRP A 2 10.32 31.78 -34.80
CA TRP A 2 9.62 31.56 -33.52
C TRP A 2 10.71 31.51 -32.46
N THR A 3 10.73 32.50 -31.62
CA THR A 3 11.61 32.59 -30.46
C THR A 3 11.12 31.63 -29.41
N ALA A 4 11.94 30.64 -29.06
CA ALA A 4 11.76 29.78 -27.91
C ALA A 4 11.87 30.64 -26.64
N VAL A 5 10.77 30.78 -25.90
CA VAL A 5 10.79 31.28 -24.53
C VAL A 5 11.11 30.06 -23.63
N SER A 6 12.36 30.02 -23.18
CA SER A 6 12.79 29.14 -22.11
C SER A 6 12.28 29.73 -20.80
N SER A 7 11.19 29.18 -20.25
CA SER A 7 10.81 29.44 -18.88
C SER A 7 11.36 28.30 -18.00
N CYS A 8 12.45 28.56 -17.31
CA CYS A 8 12.75 27.85 -16.06
C CYS A 8 11.75 28.34 -14.99
N ALA A 9 10.52 27.83 -15.03
CA ALA A 9 9.66 27.85 -13.85
C ALA A 9 10.19 26.78 -12.91
N GLY A 10 10.44 27.14 -11.65
CA GLY A 10 10.85 26.19 -10.64
C GLY A 10 9.79 25.11 -10.46
N SER A 11 10.21 23.88 -10.17
CA SER A 11 9.35 22.71 -9.99
C SER A 11 8.30 22.84 -8.86
N ASP A 12 8.37 23.88 -8.05
CA ASP A 12 7.50 24.08 -6.86
C ASP A 12 6.08 24.60 -7.21
N ASP A 13 5.87 25.15 -8.43
CA ASP A 13 4.56 25.73 -8.81
C ASP A 13 3.56 24.69 -9.37
N ILE A 14 3.98 23.47 -9.63
CA ILE A 14 3.15 22.43 -10.27
C ILE A 14 2.42 21.56 -9.22
N PHE A 15 3.01 21.35 -8.06
CA PHE A 15 2.45 20.47 -7.05
C PHE A 15 1.38 21.15 -6.18
N MET A 16 0.23 20.47 -6.04
CA MET A 16 -0.89 20.98 -5.27
C MET A 16 -0.69 20.81 -3.76
N ILE A 17 -0.07 19.70 -3.33
CA ILE A 17 0.24 19.49 -1.92
C ILE A 17 1.19 20.60 -1.43
N LYS A 18 0.76 21.32 -0.41
CA LYS A 18 1.56 22.39 0.22
C LYS A 18 2.50 21.77 1.24
N SER A 19 3.58 21.20 0.73
CA SER A 19 4.58 20.49 1.53
C SER A 19 5.27 21.43 2.51
N ASP A 20 5.20 21.11 3.80
CA ASP A 20 5.93 21.83 4.85
C ASP A 20 7.35 21.24 4.96
N THR A 21 8.31 21.90 4.31
CA THR A 21 9.71 21.47 4.28
C THR A 21 10.43 21.59 5.63
N SER A 22 9.81 22.22 6.64
CA SER A 22 10.33 22.30 7.99
C SER A 22 9.96 21.09 8.86
N LEU A 23 8.99 20.28 8.41
CA LEU A 23 8.57 19.08 9.13
C LEU A 23 9.66 18.02 9.12
N THR A 24 9.79 17.35 10.26
CA THR A 24 10.67 16.19 10.44
C THR A 24 9.90 15.06 11.10
N ALA A 25 10.38 13.82 10.95
CA ALA A 25 9.80 12.68 11.67
C ALA A 25 9.84 12.91 13.19
N GLN A 26 10.88 13.55 13.71
CA GLN A 26 11.01 13.91 15.12
C GLN A 26 9.92 14.89 15.58
N ALA A 27 9.54 15.87 14.74
CA ALA A 27 8.46 16.80 15.05
C ALA A 27 7.11 16.11 15.16
N LEU A 28 6.88 15.05 14.38
CA LEU A 28 5.64 14.26 14.37
C LEU A 28 5.64 13.07 15.35
N ALA A 29 6.74 12.85 16.10
CA ALA A 29 6.86 11.69 16.99
C ALA A 29 5.71 11.59 18.01
N LYS A 30 5.30 12.73 18.59
CA LYS A 30 4.16 12.77 19.54
C LYS A 30 2.82 12.47 18.88
N ASP A 31 2.63 12.95 17.65
CA ASP A 31 1.40 12.67 16.89
C ASP A 31 1.33 11.19 16.50
N ALA A 32 2.45 10.61 16.08
CA ALA A 32 2.57 9.18 15.81
C ALA A 32 2.32 8.32 17.08
N GLN A 33 2.82 8.75 18.24
CA GLN A 33 2.55 8.09 19.52
C GLN A 33 1.06 8.14 19.87
N ARG A 34 0.39 9.28 19.66
CA ARG A 34 -1.05 9.44 19.89
C ARG A 34 -1.90 8.48 19.05
N VAL A 35 -1.46 8.12 17.84
CA VAL A 35 -2.12 7.09 17.03
C VAL A 35 -2.21 5.78 17.82
N PHE A 36 -1.14 5.38 18.52
CA PHE A 36 -1.12 4.16 19.31
C PHE A 36 -1.90 4.28 20.62
N GLU A 37 -1.95 5.46 21.22
CA GLU A 37 -2.79 5.72 22.40
C GLU A 37 -4.29 5.52 22.08
N TYR A 38 -4.76 6.02 20.93
CA TYR A 38 -6.15 5.82 20.50
C TYR A 38 -6.41 4.43 19.94
N SER A 39 -5.39 3.77 19.42
CA SER A 39 -5.47 2.45 18.82
C SER A 39 -5.71 1.31 19.83
N ALA A 40 -5.00 1.31 20.96
CA ALA A 40 -5.04 0.21 21.92
C ALA A 40 -6.46 -0.14 22.44
N PRO A 41 -7.27 0.84 22.90
CA PRO A 41 -8.64 0.55 23.35
C PRO A 41 -9.54 0.03 22.24
N LYS A 42 -9.35 0.49 20.97
CA LYS A 42 -10.13 0.03 19.81
C LYS A 42 -9.81 -1.42 19.45
N ILE A 43 -8.54 -1.83 19.43
CA ILE A 43 -8.13 -3.22 19.24
C ILE A 43 -8.74 -4.11 20.33
N THR A 44 -8.66 -3.68 21.60
CA THR A 44 -9.20 -4.42 22.73
C THR A 44 -10.73 -4.56 22.65
N ALA A 45 -11.44 -3.49 22.28
CA ALA A 45 -12.89 -3.50 22.12
C ALA A 45 -13.33 -4.44 20.99
N LEU A 46 -12.66 -4.36 19.83
CA LEU A 46 -12.92 -5.25 18.71
C LEU A 46 -12.67 -6.71 19.10
N GLN A 47 -11.53 -7.02 19.73
CA GLN A 47 -11.19 -8.39 20.16
C GLN A 47 -12.22 -8.98 21.14
N LYS A 48 -12.78 -8.16 22.04
CA LYS A 48 -13.81 -8.63 22.98
C LYS A 48 -15.15 -8.92 22.30
N ARG A 49 -15.52 -8.14 21.31
CA ARG A 49 -16.80 -8.23 20.61
C ARG A 49 -16.79 -9.24 19.47
N TRP A 50 -15.71 -9.24 18.67
CA TRP A 50 -15.60 -10.01 17.45
C TRP A 50 -15.41 -11.50 17.74
N LYS A 51 -16.19 -12.34 17.08
CA LYS A 51 -16.08 -13.79 17.17
C LYS A 51 -15.59 -14.35 15.84
N ASP A 52 -14.83 -15.43 15.87
CA ASP A 52 -14.32 -16.08 14.66
C ASP A 52 -15.44 -16.45 13.67
N ALA A 53 -16.63 -16.80 14.20
CA ALA A 53 -17.81 -17.10 13.39
C ALA A 53 -18.39 -15.89 12.65
N ASP A 54 -18.02 -14.65 13.03
CA ASP A 54 -18.48 -13.43 12.38
C ASP A 54 -17.69 -13.13 11.09
N GLY A 55 -16.68 -13.95 10.76
CA GLY A 55 -15.79 -13.76 9.63
C GLY A 55 -14.68 -12.75 9.92
N THR A 56 -14.27 -12.00 8.90
CA THR A 56 -13.20 -11.01 9.00
C THR A 56 -13.77 -9.59 9.08
N PRO A 57 -13.31 -8.74 10.02
CA PRO A 57 -13.71 -7.33 10.06
C PRO A 57 -13.09 -6.59 8.85
N VAL A 58 -13.92 -5.85 8.11
CA VAL A 58 -13.52 -5.20 6.85
C VAL A 58 -13.65 -3.70 6.92
N PHE A 59 -14.84 -3.17 7.22
CA PHE A 59 -15.10 -1.74 7.33
C PHE A 59 -16.22 -1.48 8.35
N THR A 60 -16.29 -0.24 8.84
CA THR A 60 -17.29 0.15 9.82
C THR A 60 -18.59 0.64 9.17
N ILE A 61 -19.69 0.39 9.84
CA ILE A 61 -21.00 0.97 9.62
C ILE A 61 -21.49 1.53 10.98
N GLU A 62 -21.81 2.80 11.03
CA GLU A 62 -22.16 3.48 12.28
C GLU A 62 -21.14 3.22 13.40
N GLY A 63 -19.87 3.31 13.04
CA GLY A 63 -18.74 3.14 13.94
C GLY A 63 -18.45 1.70 14.38
N ARG A 64 -19.15 0.68 13.86
CA ARG A 64 -18.96 -0.73 14.21
C ARG A 64 -18.44 -1.53 13.03
N TYR A 65 -17.36 -2.32 13.23
CA TYR A 65 -16.85 -3.21 12.18
C TYR A 65 -17.87 -4.25 11.75
N THR A 66 -17.95 -4.44 10.44
CA THR A 66 -18.76 -5.46 9.75
C THR A 66 -17.87 -6.37 8.92
N SER A 67 -18.39 -7.55 8.54
CA SER A 67 -17.67 -8.51 7.70
C SER A 67 -18.22 -8.56 6.28
N ARG A 68 -17.41 -9.08 5.35
CA ARG A 68 -17.81 -9.46 3.98
C ARG A 68 -17.69 -10.95 3.72
N GLY A 69 -16.88 -11.65 4.50
CA GLY A 69 -16.67 -13.09 4.40
C GLY A 69 -15.69 -13.56 5.45
N TRP A 70 -15.47 -14.87 5.55
CA TRP A 70 -14.65 -15.44 6.63
C TRP A 70 -13.13 -15.36 6.34
N THR A 71 -12.71 -15.25 5.07
CA THR A 71 -11.29 -15.15 4.66
C THR A 71 -11.03 -13.89 3.85
N GLU A 72 -11.64 -12.77 4.18
CA GLU A 72 -11.43 -11.51 3.46
C GLU A 72 -9.94 -11.13 3.44
N TRP A 73 -9.50 -10.41 2.40
CA TRP A 73 -8.11 -9.96 2.21
C TRP A 73 -7.58 -9.07 3.37
N THR A 74 -8.45 -8.68 4.28
CA THR A 74 -8.16 -7.78 5.40
C THR A 74 -7.80 -8.48 6.71
N GLN A 75 -7.90 -9.81 6.81
CA GLN A 75 -7.69 -10.50 8.09
C GLN A 75 -6.27 -10.34 8.62
N GLY A 76 -5.27 -10.28 7.74
CA GLY A 76 -3.89 -10.01 8.13
C GLY A 76 -3.69 -8.63 8.73
N PHE A 77 -4.48 -7.65 8.33
CA PHE A 77 -4.45 -6.31 8.92
C PHE A 77 -5.05 -6.29 10.32
N GLN A 78 -6.07 -7.10 10.59
CA GLN A 78 -6.66 -7.22 11.92
C GLN A 78 -5.60 -7.63 12.96
N PHE A 79 -4.90 -8.73 12.72
CA PHE A 79 -3.89 -9.22 13.66
C PHE A 79 -2.58 -8.46 13.57
N GLY A 80 -2.21 -8.02 12.35
CA GLY A 80 -1.08 -7.15 12.13
C GLY A 80 -1.16 -5.83 12.88
N ALA A 81 -2.36 -5.24 13.00
CA ALA A 81 -2.58 -4.04 13.79
C ALA A 81 -2.19 -4.21 15.27
N ALA A 82 -2.54 -5.35 15.86
CA ALA A 82 -2.16 -5.67 17.24
C ALA A 82 -0.64 -5.90 17.36
N ILE A 83 0.00 -6.54 16.37
CA ILE A 83 1.46 -6.73 16.36
C ILE A 83 2.19 -5.37 16.25
N LEU A 84 1.73 -4.45 15.40
CA LEU A 84 2.28 -3.10 15.29
C LEU A 84 2.05 -2.30 16.59
N GLN A 85 0.92 -2.50 17.27
CA GLN A 85 0.65 -1.88 18.57
C GLN A 85 1.68 -2.34 19.62
N PHE A 86 1.95 -3.64 19.69
CA PHE A 86 3.01 -4.18 20.56
C PHE A 86 4.37 -3.59 20.19
N ASP A 87 4.71 -3.55 18.91
CA ASP A 87 5.99 -3.01 18.46
C ASP A 87 6.20 -1.55 18.90
N ALA A 88 5.16 -0.75 18.85
CA ALA A 88 5.23 0.66 19.26
C ALA A 88 5.27 0.86 20.78
N THR A 89 4.58 0.01 21.55
CA THR A 89 4.29 0.27 22.97
C THR A 89 4.88 -0.74 23.95
N GLY A 90 5.24 -1.94 23.49
CA GLY A 90 5.65 -3.06 24.33
C GLY A 90 4.48 -3.73 25.10
N ASP A 91 3.23 -3.47 24.71
CA ASP A 91 2.06 -4.05 25.38
C ASP A 91 1.91 -5.54 25.04
N GLU A 92 2.20 -6.41 26.00
CA GLU A 92 2.18 -7.87 25.85
C GLU A 92 0.78 -8.43 25.51
N GLU A 93 -0.29 -7.75 25.91
CA GLU A 93 -1.65 -8.18 25.53
C GLU A 93 -1.87 -7.97 24.02
N MET A 94 -1.32 -6.93 23.44
CA MET A 94 -1.37 -6.69 21.99
C MET A 94 -0.56 -7.75 21.24
N LEU A 95 0.60 -8.13 21.76
CA LEU A 95 1.38 -9.24 21.20
C LEU A 95 0.56 -10.54 21.25
N ARG A 96 -0.05 -10.85 22.40
CA ARG A 96 -0.88 -12.04 22.55
C ARG A 96 -2.01 -12.09 21.52
N ILE A 97 -2.77 -10.99 21.37
CA ILE A 97 -3.86 -10.88 20.38
C ILE A 97 -3.36 -11.13 18.97
N GLY A 98 -2.30 -10.43 18.56
CA GLY A 98 -1.75 -10.54 17.21
C GLY A 98 -1.16 -11.91 16.92
N ARG A 99 -0.40 -12.48 17.87
CA ARG A 99 0.27 -13.77 17.72
C ARG A 99 -0.71 -14.94 17.71
N GLU A 100 -1.63 -15.01 18.70
CA GLU A 100 -2.64 -16.06 18.76
C GLU A 100 -3.58 -16.02 17.55
N GLY A 101 -4.02 -14.83 17.13
CA GLY A 101 -4.84 -14.65 15.93
C GLY A 101 -4.11 -15.11 14.67
N THR A 102 -2.82 -14.78 14.54
CA THR A 102 -1.98 -15.25 13.42
C THR A 102 -1.89 -16.77 13.40
N LEU A 103 -1.54 -17.39 14.53
CA LEU A 103 -1.36 -18.86 14.61
C LEU A 103 -2.68 -19.60 14.37
N LYS A 104 -3.79 -19.06 14.86
CA LYS A 104 -5.11 -19.73 14.80
C LYS A 104 -5.80 -19.58 13.46
N LEU A 105 -5.74 -18.37 12.83
CA LEU A 105 -6.64 -18.00 11.75
C LEU A 105 -5.94 -17.72 10.41
N MET A 106 -4.61 -17.50 10.40
CA MET A 106 -3.94 -17.09 9.16
C MET A 106 -3.44 -18.24 8.27
N ALA A 107 -3.49 -19.50 8.75
CA ALA A 107 -3.05 -20.65 7.96
C ALA A 107 -3.75 -20.79 6.58
N PRO A 108 -5.08 -20.57 6.45
CA PRO A 108 -5.74 -20.60 5.14
C PRO A 108 -5.18 -19.57 4.14
N HIS A 109 -4.73 -18.41 4.61
CA HIS A 109 -4.16 -17.35 3.77
C HIS A 109 -2.78 -17.70 3.22
N VAL A 110 -2.00 -18.56 3.92
CA VAL A 110 -0.69 -19.02 3.46
C VAL A 110 -0.82 -19.78 2.13
N THR A 111 -1.89 -20.54 1.97
CA THR A 111 -2.11 -21.43 0.81
C THR A 111 -3.30 -21.00 -0.06
N HIS A 112 -3.81 -19.79 0.08
CA HIS A 112 -5.00 -19.34 -0.63
C HIS A 112 -4.70 -19.06 -2.11
N ILE A 113 -4.91 -20.05 -2.97
CA ILE A 113 -4.67 -19.95 -4.41
C ILE A 113 -5.66 -19.01 -5.14
N GLY A 114 -6.78 -18.64 -4.51
CA GLY A 114 -7.86 -17.84 -5.09
C GLY A 114 -7.60 -16.34 -5.16
N VAL A 115 -6.58 -15.82 -4.47
CA VAL A 115 -6.32 -14.39 -4.34
C VAL A 115 -4.84 -14.04 -4.55
N HIS A 116 -4.57 -12.77 -4.81
CA HIS A 116 -3.22 -12.21 -4.95
C HIS A 116 -2.74 -11.47 -3.69
N ASP A 117 -3.50 -11.51 -2.59
CA ASP A 117 -3.34 -10.65 -1.40
C ASP A 117 -2.35 -11.20 -0.36
N HIS A 118 -1.49 -12.14 -0.73
CA HIS A 118 -0.56 -12.80 0.18
C HIS A 118 0.35 -11.82 0.94
N GLY A 119 0.82 -10.77 0.26
CA GLY A 119 1.64 -9.75 0.89
C GLY A 119 0.87 -8.87 1.88
N PHE A 120 -0.44 -8.70 1.68
CA PHE A 120 -1.29 -8.00 2.63
C PHE A 120 -1.56 -8.85 3.87
N ASN A 121 -1.94 -10.10 3.70
CA ASN A 121 -2.28 -10.99 4.80
C ASN A 121 -1.06 -11.51 5.56
N ASN A 122 -0.11 -12.14 4.85
CA ASN A 122 0.93 -12.94 5.51
C ASN A 122 2.16 -12.13 5.90
N VAL A 123 2.50 -11.06 5.18
CA VAL A 123 3.61 -10.19 5.60
C VAL A 123 3.19 -9.27 6.76
N SER A 124 1.93 -8.85 6.80
CA SER A 124 1.41 -8.05 7.92
C SER A 124 1.33 -8.85 9.24
N THR A 125 1.31 -10.18 9.18
CA THR A 125 1.25 -11.08 10.34
C THR A 125 2.57 -11.81 10.55
N TYR A 126 2.78 -12.95 9.89
CA TYR A 126 4.03 -13.72 9.99
C TYR A 126 5.28 -12.88 9.71
N GLY A 127 5.21 -11.95 8.73
CA GLY A 127 6.31 -11.05 8.42
C GLY A 127 6.66 -10.12 9.58
N ASN A 128 5.66 -9.50 10.23
CA ASN A 128 5.90 -8.67 11.41
C ASN A 128 6.42 -9.47 12.60
N LEU A 129 5.87 -10.66 12.88
CA LEU A 129 6.36 -11.52 13.96
C LEU A 129 7.81 -11.96 13.71
N ARG A 130 8.14 -12.38 12.46
CA ARG A 130 9.51 -12.70 12.08
C ARG A 130 10.45 -11.51 12.29
N ARG A 131 10.04 -10.32 11.83
CA ARG A 131 10.84 -9.09 11.99
C ARG A 131 11.12 -8.79 13.47
N LEU A 132 10.10 -8.90 14.33
CA LEU A 132 10.26 -8.70 15.78
C LEU A 132 11.21 -9.71 16.43
N LEU A 133 11.21 -10.99 15.98
CA LEU A 133 12.19 -11.99 16.41
C LEU A 133 13.62 -11.56 16.02
N HIS A 134 13.82 -11.15 14.76
CA HIS A 134 15.13 -10.73 14.27
C HIS A 134 15.63 -9.46 14.95
N GLU A 135 14.73 -8.55 15.30
CA GLU A 135 15.04 -7.33 16.07
C GLU A 135 15.28 -7.61 17.57
N GLY A 136 15.15 -8.85 18.03
CA GLY A 136 15.31 -9.22 19.44
C GLY A 136 14.20 -8.67 20.35
N ARG A 137 13.04 -8.31 19.77
CA ARG A 137 11.87 -7.80 20.50
C ARG A 137 10.98 -8.93 21.06
N LEU A 138 11.13 -10.12 20.54
CA LEU A 138 10.51 -11.34 21.06
C LEU A 138 11.59 -12.26 21.64
N PRO A 139 11.25 -13.11 22.65
CA PRO A 139 12.16 -14.14 23.12
C PRO A 139 12.59 -15.04 21.96
N ALA A 140 13.88 -15.38 21.93
CA ALA A 140 14.42 -16.24 20.90
C ALA A 140 13.80 -17.64 21.00
N ASP A 141 13.00 -18.02 20.01
CA ASP A 141 12.46 -19.35 19.82
C ASP A 141 12.75 -19.82 18.39
N ALA A 142 13.66 -20.80 18.26
CA ALA A 142 14.09 -21.28 16.95
C ALA A 142 12.95 -21.97 16.18
N TRP A 143 12.06 -22.68 16.85
CA TRP A 143 10.92 -23.33 16.19
C TRP A 143 9.89 -22.33 15.71
N GLU A 144 9.62 -21.29 16.48
CA GLU A 144 8.72 -20.23 16.10
C GLU A 144 9.26 -19.47 14.89
N GLY A 145 10.56 -19.16 14.88
CA GLY A 145 11.24 -18.54 13.73
C GLY A 145 11.15 -19.40 12.47
N HIS A 146 11.44 -20.69 12.56
CA HIS A 146 11.27 -21.63 11.45
C HIS A 146 9.84 -21.74 10.96
N PHE A 147 8.86 -21.69 11.85
CA PHE A 147 7.44 -21.69 11.49
C PHE A 147 7.05 -20.46 10.68
N TYR A 148 7.46 -19.26 11.12
CA TYR A 148 7.20 -18.02 10.36
C TYR A 148 7.90 -18.04 9.01
N ASP A 149 9.14 -18.48 8.93
CA ASP A 149 9.89 -18.63 7.68
C ASP A 149 9.18 -19.60 6.72
N LEU A 150 8.69 -20.74 7.22
CA LEU A 150 7.97 -21.71 6.41
C LEU A 150 6.66 -21.14 5.87
N ALA A 151 5.88 -20.42 6.70
CA ALA A 151 4.65 -19.79 6.28
C ALA A 151 4.90 -18.74 5.18
N LEU A 152 5.94 -17.92 5.31
CA LEU A 152 6.31 -16.90 4.32
C LEU A 152 6.85 -17.51 3.04
N LYS A 153 7.66 -18.57 3.11
CA LYS A 153 8.12 -19.33 1.95
C LYS A 153 6.95 -19.91 1.16
N ALA A 154 6.05 -20.63 1.83
CA ALA A 154 4.88 -21.21 1.21
C ALA A 154 3.96 -20.14 0.58
N SER A 155 3.70 -19.06 1.30
CA SER A 155 2.90 -17.93 0.82
C SER A 155 3.48 -17.31 -0.45
N GLY A 156 4.79 -17.02 -0.48
CA GLY A 156 5.44 -16.46 -1.66
C GLY A 156 5.40 -17.41 -2.86
N ALA A 157 5.57 -18.72 -2.65
CA ALA A 157 5.47 -19.71 -3.73
C ALA A 157 4.04 -19.83 -4.27
N VAL A 158 3.03 -19.85 -3.41
CA VAL A 158 1.61 -19.91 -3.82
C VAL A 158 1.23 -18.68 -4.62
N GLN A 159 1.61 -17.49 -4.18
CA GLN A 159 1.38 -16.27 -4.94
C GLN A 159 2.10 -16.26 -6.28
N ALA A 160 3.36 -16.72 -6.34
CA ALA A 160 4.14 -16.83 -7.57
C ALA A 160 3.56 -17.84 -8.57
N ALA A 161 2.80 -18.86 -8.11
CA ALA A 161 2.12 -19.82 -8.96
C ALA A 161 0.90 -19.23 -9.70
N ARG A 162 0.33 -18.13 -9.19
CA ARG A 162 -0.75 -17.38 -9.85
C ARG A 162 -0.21 -16.53 -11.00
N TRP A 163 0.16 -17.14 -12.10
CA TRP A 163 0.97 -16.49 -13.12
C TRP A 163 0.36 -16.52 -14.51
N THR A 164 0.34 -15.39 -15.19
CA THR A 164 0.08 -15.26 -16.61
C THR A 164 1.32 -14.75 -17.32
N GLN A 165 1.86 -15.54 -18.23
CA GLN A 165 2.96 -15.13 -19.12
C GLN A 165 2.38 -14.40 -20.33
N ILE A 166 2.96 -13.23 -20.71
CA ILE A 166 2.54 -12.46 -21.89
C ILE A 166 3.60 -12.55 -22.99
N THR A 167 4.84 -12.30 -22.64
CA THR A 167 6.02 -12.49 -23.50
C THR A 167 7.09 -13.25 -22.72
N PRO A 168 8.20 -13.68 -23.32
CA PRO A 168 9.30 -14.26 -22.56
C PRO A 168 9.79 -13.38 -21.40
N GLU A 169 9.73 -12.06 -21.55
CA GLU A 169 10.23 -11.07 -20.59
C GLU A 169 9.14 -10.51 -19.66
N LEU A 170 7.86 -10.62 -20.03
CA LEU A 170 6.75 -10.01 -19.32
C LEU A 170 5.73 -11.05 -18.88
N GLY A 171 5.22 -10.85 -17.70
CA GLY A 171 4.16 -11.64 -17.10
C GLY A 171 3.75 -11.04 -15.77
N TYR A 172 2.69 -11.56 -15.18
CA TYR A 172 2.15 -11.01 -13.94
C TYR A 172 1.49 -12.06 -13.05
N VAL A 173 1.50 -11.78 -11.76
CA VAL A 173 0.62 -12.44 -10.80
C VAL A 173 -0.79 -11.90 -11.03
N TYR A 174 -1.71 -12.78 -11.45
CA TYR A 174 -3.06 -12.37 -11.78
C TYR A 174 -3.95 -12.16 -10.56
N SER A 175 -4.88 -11.22 -10.69
CA SER A 175 -5.84 -10.84 -9.66
C SER A 175 -6.86 -11.96 -9.38
N PHE A 176 -7.76 -11.76 -8.41
CA PHE A 176 -8.86 -12.70 -8.15
C PHE A 176 -9.86 -12.80 -9.31
N ASN A 177 -9.86 -11.83 -10.26
CA ASN A 177 -10.67 -11.91 -11.47
C ASN A 177 -10.24 -13.02 -12.44
N GLY A 178 -9.03 -13.55 -12.26
CA GLY A 178 -8.52 -14.66 -13.06
C GLY A 178 -7.34 -14.29 -13.96
N PRO A 179 -6.86 -15.26 -14.76
CA PRO A 179 -5.60 -15.13 -15.49
C PRO A 179 -5.50 -13.96 -16.48
N HIS A 180 -6.62 -13.40 -16.93
CA HIS A 180 -6.65 -12.27 -17.85
C HIS A 180 -6.43 -10.90 -17.18
N SER A 181 -6.40 -10.85 -15.86
CA SER A 181 -6.51 -9.62 -15.08
C SER A 181 -5.24 -9.29 -14.29
N LEU A 182 -4.65 -8.14 -14.59
CA LEU A 182 -3.55 -7.53 -13.84
C LEU A 182 -4.08 -6.33 -13.06
N PHE A 183 -4.09 -6.41 -11.72
CA PHE A 183 -4.43 -5.28 -10.84
C PHE A 183 -3.19 -4.47 -10.45
N SER A 184 -3.36 -3.17 -10.30
CA SER A 184 -2.31 -2.25 -9.88
C SER A 184 -1.86 -2.46 -8.42
N ASP A 185 -2.74 -2.92 -7.55
CA ASP A 185 -2.46 -3.17 -6.13
C ASP A 185 -1.55 -4.40 -5.90
N THR A 186 -1.51 -5.31 -6.86
CA THR A 186 -0.68 -6.52 -6.78
C THR A 186 0.80 -6.21 -6.58
N ILE A 187 1.31 -5.07 -7.08
CA ILE A 187 2.71 -4.68 -6.88
C ILE A 187 3.08 -4.58 -5.38
N ARG A 188 2.18 -4.10 -4.52
CA ARG A 188 2.42 -4.00 -3.08
C ARG A 188 2.45 -5.37 -2.41
N THR A 189 1.72 -6.35 -2.95
CA THR A 189 1.71 -7.72 -2.41
C THR A 189 2.95 -8.52 -2.78
N MET A 190 3.75 -8.07 -3.75
CA MET A 190 5.01 -8.72 -4.15
C MET A 190 6.01 -8.84 -3.02
N ARG A 191 5.87 -8.08 -1.94
CA ARG A 191 6.69 -8.24 -0.74
C ARG A 191 6.67 -9.67 -0.17
N ALA A 192 5.59 -10.45 -0.40
CA ALA A 192 5.56 -11.87 -0.03
C ALA A 192 6.61 -12.68 -0.81
N LEU A 193 6.77 -12.42 -2.11
CA LEU A 193 7.79 -13.06 -2.94
C LEU A 193 9.20 -12.57 -2.54
N GLY A 194 9.35 -11.28 -2.22
CA GLY A 194 10.63 -10.72 -1.80
C GLY A 194 11.16 -11.37 -0.52
N VAL A 195 10.32 -11.46 0.51
CA VAL A 195 10.67 -12.13 1.76
C VAL A 195 10.96 -13.63 1.52
N ALA A 196 10.13 -14.34 0.75
CA ALA A 196 10.36 -15.74 0.43
C ALA A 196 11.67 -15.96 -0.35
N HIS A 197 12.02 -15.04 -1.26
CA HIS A 197 13.28 -15.08 -1.99
C HIS A 197 14.50 -14.93 -1.06
N LEU A 198 14.48 -13.95 -0.14
CA LEU A 198 15.53 -13.76 0.86
C LEU A 198 15.69 -14.97 1.78
N LEU A 199 14.61 -15.71 2.02
CA LEU A 199 14.64 -16.98 2.76
C LEU A 199 15.16 -18.17 1.91
N GLY A 200 15.69 -17.91 0.71
CA GLY A 200 16.27 -18.92 -0.20
C GLY A 200 15.23 -19.80 -0.87
N HIS A 201 13.96 -19.38 -0.94
CA HIS A 201 12.88 -20.19 -1.50
C HIS A 201 12.72 -20.00 -3.01
N ARG A 202 12.13 -21.03 -3.65
CA ARG A 202 11.79 -21.05 -5.08
C ARG A 202 10.43 -21.73 -5.24
N LEU A 203 9.68 -21.34 -6.26
CA LEU A 203 8.52 -22.11 -6.67
C LEU A 203 8.99 -23.30 -7.51
N MET A 204 8.61 -24.50 -7.12
CA MET A 204 8.86 -25.71 -7.91
C MET A 204 7.67 -25.98 -8.84
N GLY A 205 7.93 -25.99 -10.12
CA GLY A 205 6.98 -26.34 -11.15
C GLY A 205 7.12 -27.81 -11.59
N GLU A 206 6.31 -28.18 -12.61
CA GLU A 206 6.38 -29.53 -13.18
C GLU A 206 7.78 -29.84 -13.76
N ASN A 207 8.14 -31.12 -13.77
CA ASN A 207 9.45 -31.62 -14.22
C ASN A 207 10.63 -30.97 -13.48
N ASP A 208 10.48 -30.76 -12.17
CA ASP A 208 11.50 -30.17 -11.29
C ASP A 208 11.98 -28.77 -11.73
N LYS A 209 11.19 -28.06 -12.51
CA LYS A 209 11.52 -26.72 -12.96
C LYS A 209 11.46 -25.74 -11.80
N ALA A 210 12.63 -25.21 -11.43
CA ALA A 210 12.69 -24.14 -10.44
C ALA A 210 12.33 -22.79 -11.07
N VAL A 211 11.36 -22.09 -10.47
CA VAL A 211 10.91 -20.75 -10.88
C VAL A 211 11.46 -19.73 -9.89
N SER A 212 12.17 -18.73 -10.41
CA SER A 212 12.73 -17.63 -9.61
C SER A 212 11.64 -16.71 -9.09
N LEU A 213 11.58 -16.49 -7.77
CA LEU A 213 10.67 -15.51 -7.16
C LEU A 213 11.10 -14.08 -7.50
N LEU A 214 12.42 -13.80 -7.53
CA LEU A 214 12.95 -12.53 -8.02
C LEU A 214 12.53 -12.26 -9.48
N GLY A 215 12.63 -13.27 -10.33
CA GLY A 215 12.17 -13.16 -11.73
C GLY A 215 10.69 -12.81 -11.83
N ARG A 216 9.83 -13.42 -11.00
CA ARG A 216 8.41 -13.10 -10.94
C ARG A 216 8.16 -11.66 -10.49
N ILE A 217 8.92 -11.15 -9.50
CA ILE A 217 8.84 -9.77 -9.04
C ILE A 217 9.19 -8.80 -10.18
N ILE A 218 10.35 -8.99 -10.81
CA ILE A 218 10.83 -8.08 -11.87
C ILE A 218 9.87 -8.08 -13.07
N GLN A 219 9.48 -9.26 -13.56
CA GLN A 219 8.54 -9.35 -14.68
C GLN A 219 7.16 -8.77 -14.36
N HIS A 220 6.65 -8.98 -13.13
CA HIS A 220 5.38 -8.39 -12.69
C HIS A 220 5.46 -6.88 -12.62
N ALA A 221 6.53 -6.34 -12.04
CA ALA A 221 6.72 -4.90 -11.94
C ALA A 221 6.90 -4.25 -13.32
N ASP A 222 7.70 -4.82 -14.21
CA ASP A 222 7.86 -4.32 -15.58
C ASP A 222 6.51 -4.36 -16.34
N THR A 223 5.69 -5.38 -16.11
CA THR A 223 4.34 -5.47 -16.71
C THR A 223 3.38 -4.45 -16.13
N THR A 224 3.38 -4.25 -14.81
CA THR A 224 2.58 -3.23 -14.13
C THR A 224 2.98 -1.83 -14.60
N SER A 225 4.27 -1.53 -14.64
CA SER A 225 4.80 -0.27 -15.17
C SER A 225 4.33 -0.02 -16.60
N ARG A 226 4.43 -1.02 -17.47
CA ARG A 226 4.11 -0.87 -18.90
C ARG A 226 2.61 -0.70 -19.16
N TYR A 227 1.74 -1.38 -18.40
CA TYR A 227 0.31 -1.46 -18.74
C TYR A 227 -0.60 -0.74 -17.76
N ASN A 228 -0.27 -0.67 -16.47
CA ASN A 228 -1.08 0.03 -15.50
C ASN A 228 -0.63 1.47 -15.26
N VAL A 229 0.66 1.80 -15.45
CA VAL A 229 1.18 3.15 -15.25
C VAL A 229 1.36 3.87 -16.59
N TYR A 230 1.02 5.13 -16.63
CA TYR A 230 1.15 6.01 -17.82
C TYR A 230 2.34 6.96 -17.64
N PHE A 231 2.99 7.33 -18.74
CA PHE A 231 4.21 8.12 -18.68
C PHE A 231 4.14 9.43 -19.51
N GLY A 232 2.96 9.83 -20.00
CA GLY A 232 2.81 11.02 -20.82
C GLY A 232 3.46 10.90 -22.20
N LYS A 233 3.56 9.67 -22.74
CA LYS A 233 4.26 9.38 -24.02
C LYS A 233 3.27 9.18 -25.19
N GLY A 234 2.00 9.57 -25.02
CA GLY A 234 0.99 9.52 -26.07
C GLY A 234 0.39 8.13 -26.31
N ARG A 235 0.33 7.28 -25.29
CA ARG A 235 -0.30 5.96 -25.36
C ARG A 235 -1.78 6.03 -25.77
N ASP A 236 -2.49 7.01 -25.22
CA ASP A 236 -3.88 7.36 -25.55
C ASP A 236 -4.14 8.84 -25.16
N ILE A 237 -5.37 9.34 -25.38
CA ILE A 237 -5.76 10.71 -25.02
C ILE A 237 -5.83 10.98 -23.51
N TYR A 238 -5.76 9.95 -22.69
CA TYR A 238 -5.76 10.01 -21.22
C TYR A 238 -4.37 9.74 -20.63
N ASP A 239 -3.32 9.77 -21.46
CA ASP A 239 -1.95 9.49 -21.06
C ASP A 239 -1.34 10.68 -20.32
N LEU A 240 -1.65 10.76 -19.03
CA LEU A 240 -1.00 11.68 -18.09
C LEU A 240 0.10 10.93 -17.34
N ARG A 241 1.29 11.54 -17.23
CA ARG A 241 2.42 10.93 -16.53
C ARG A 241 2.03 10.62 -15.07
N GLY A 242 2.27 9.39 -14.65
CA GLY A 242 1.97 8.90 -13.31
C GLY A 242 0.52 8.46 -13.07
N ARG A 243 -0.39 8.67 -14.00
CA ARG A 243 -1.74 8.12 -13.92
C ARG A 243 -1.68 6.59 -13.84
N VAL A 244 -2.51 6.01 -12.99
CA VAL A 244 -2.57 4.55 -12.80
C VAL A 244 -3.98 4.05 -13.13
N VAL A 245 -4.08 3.07 -14.01
CA VAL A 245 -5.32 2.32 -14.20
C VAL A 245 -5.40 1.15 -13.21
N HIS A 246 -6.58 0.92 -12.66
CA HIS A 246 -6.77 -0.14 -11.68
C HIS A 246 -6.47 -1.53 -12.26
N GLU A 247 -7.00 -1.84 -13.45
CA GLU A 247 -6.89 -3.15 -14.08
C GLU A 247 -6.46 -3.04 -15.54
N SER A 248 -5.54 -3.91 -15.94
CA SER A 248 -5.20 -4.16 -17.34
C SER A 248 -5.65 -5.56 -17.73
N VAL A 249 -6.40 -5.65 -18.84
CA VAL A 249 -7.00 -6.89 -19.32
C VAL A 249 -6.23 -7.44 -20.50
N PHE A 250 -5.93 -8.74 -20.48
CA PHE A 250 -5.17 -9.46 -21.50
C PHE A 250 -5.95 -10.61 -22.09
N ASN A 251 -5.63 -10.98 -23.32
CA ASN A 251 -6.06 -12.24 -23.92
C ASN A 251 -5.07 -13.34 -23.50
N THR A 252 -5.55 -14.30 -22.72
CA THR A 252 -4.72 -15.40 -22.19
C THR A 252 -4.26 -16.41 -23.26
N ASN A 253 -4.84 -16.38 -24.46
CA ASN A 253 -4.45 -17.29 -25.55
C ASN A 253 -3.22 -16.80 -26.33
N ASP A 254 -3.05 -15.49 -26.43
CA ASP A 254 -1.99 -14.89 -27.25
C ASP A 254 -1.13 -13.85 -26.51
N GLY A 255 -1.45 -13.58 -25.22
CA GLY A 255 -0.74 -12.59 -24.39
C GLY A 255 -1.01 -11.13 -24.77
N ASN A 256 -1.88 -10.85 -25.74
CA ASN A 256 -2.13 -9.49 -26.19
C ASN A 256 -2.94 -8.67 -25.18
N TYR A 257 -2.49 -7.45 -24.93
CA TYR A 257 -3.25 -6.45 -24.17
C TYR A 257 -4.56 -6.11 -24.89
N ARG A 258 -5.64 -6.04 -24.12
CA ARG A 258 -6.98 -5.74 -24.63
C ARG A 258 -7.40 -4.30 -24.33
N CYS A 259 -7.51 -3.97 -23.06
CA CYS A 259 -8.01 -2.66 -22.63
C CYS A 259 -7.67 -2.38 -21.17
N PRO A 260 -7.71 -1.10 -20.77
CA PRO A 260 -7.79 -0.74 -19.37
C PRO A 260 -9.21 -1.08 -18.84
N SER A 261 -9.29 -1.41 -17.53
CA SER A 261 -10.53 -1.66 -16.81
C SER A 261 -10.45 -1.11 -15.40
N SER A 262 -11.58 -1.07 -14.71
CA SER A 262 -11.63 -0.67 -13.33
C SER A 262 -12.78 -1.34 -12.60
N GLN A 263 -12.52 -1.91 -11.43
CA GLN A 263 -13.56 -2.43 -10.55
C GLN A 263 -13.88 -1.43 -9.44
N GLN A 264 -12.86 -0.92 -8.77
CA GLN A 264 -13.02 -0.07 -7.59
C GLN A 264 -12.95 1.43 -7.92
N GLY A 265 -12.39 1.82 -9.07
CA GLY A 265 -12.36 3.21 -9.55
C GLY A 265 -13.62 3.60 -10.30
N TYR A 266 -13.77 4.90 -10.55
CA TYR A 266 -14.89 5.46 -11.31
C TYR A 266 -14.88 5.00 -12.77
N SER A 267 -13.70 5.01 -13.39
CA SER A 267 -13.54 4.59 -14.79
C SER A 267 -12.13 4.06 -15.05
N PRO A 268 -11.91 3.31 -16.15
CA PRO A 268 -10.58 2.91 -16.58
C PRO A 268 -9.71 4.08 -17.08
N PHE A 269 -10.28 5.27 -17.26
CA PHE A 269 -9.60 6.47 -17.79
C PHE A 269 -9.27 7.49 -16.70
N THR A 270 -9.65 7.21 -15.46
CA THR A 270 -9.36 7.99 -14.27
C THR A 270 -8.48 7.20 -13.33
N THR A 271 -8.12 7.77 -12.19
CA THR A 271 -7.28 7.09 -11.21
C THR A 271 -8.05 6.86 -9.91
N TRP A 272 -8.33 5.61 -9.62
CA TRP A 272 -8.70 5.18 -8.27
C TRP A 272 -7.51 5.37 -7.33
N THR A 273 -7.65 6.30 -6.38
CA THR A 273 -6.50 6.83 -5.63
C THR A 273 -5.88 5.80 -4.71
N ARG A 274 -6.63 4.83 -4.17
CA ARG A 274 -6.06 3.73 -3.40
C ARG A 274 -5.28 2.73 -4.28
N GLY A 275 -5.73 2.45 -5.50
CA GLY A 275 -4.98 1.66 -6.47
C GLY A 275 -3.65 2.33 -6.85
N HIS A 276 -3.68 3.65 -7.02
CA HIS A 276 -2.50 4.45 -7.22
C HIS A 276 -1.56 4.42 -5.99
N ALA A 277 -2.11 4.54 -4.79
CA ALA A 277 -1.35 4.49 -3.54
C ALA A 277 -0.57 3.17 -3.37
N TRP A 278 -1.15 2.05 -3.81
CA TRP A 278 -0.46 0.76 -3.81
C TRP A 278 0.76 0.74 -4.74
N VAL A 279 0.66 1.39 -5.90
CA VAL A 279 1.79 1.55 -6.83
C VAL A 279 2.86 2.45 -6.21
N LEU A 280 2.45 3.61 -5.68
CA LEU A 280 3.34 4.57 -5.05
C LEU A 280 4.09 3.99 -3.82
N CYS A 281 3.46 3.08 -3.06
CA CYS A 281 4.11 2.43 -1.93
C CYS A 281 4.90 1.17 -2.38
N GLY A 282 4.37 0.40 -3.31
CA GLY A 282 4.92 -0.88 -3.72
C GLY A 282 6.28 -0.77 -4.42
N TYR A 283 6.45 0.18 -5.34
CA TYR A 283 7.73 0.34 -6.03
C TYR A 283 8.88 0.78 -5.12
N PRO A 284 8.74 1.76 -4.22
CA PRO A 284 9.79 2.08 -3.25
C PRO A 284 10.14 0.90 -2.33
N GLU A 285 9.17 0.12 -1.85
CA GLU A 285 9.47 -1.09 -1.09
C GLU A 285 10.23 -2.14 -1.92
N GLN A 286 9.92 -2.27 -3.22
CA GLN A 286 10.67 -3.14 -4.11
C GLN A 286 12.10 -2.62 -4.35
N LEU A 287 12.32 -1.31 -4.47
CA LEU A 287 13.66 -0.73 -4.55
C LEU A 287 14.49 -1.09 -3.31
N GLU A 288 13.92 -0.95 -2.11
CA GLU A 288 14.57 -1.35 -0.85
C GLU A 288 14.94 -2.85 -0.86
N PHE A 289 14.05 -3.71 -1.32
CA PHE A 289 14.30 -5.15 -1.47
C PHE A 289 15.41 -5.44 -2.45
N LEU A 290 15.31 -4.91 -3.67
CA LEU A 290 16.27 -5.19 -4.76
C LEU A 290 17.67 -4.70 -4.40
N GLU A 291 17.79 -3.64 -3.61
CA GLU A 291 19.07 -3.12 -3.16
C GLU A 291 19.83 -4.11 -2.26
N THR A 292 19.12 -4.92 -1.47
CA THR A 292 19.74 -5.93 -0.59
C THR A 292 20.38 -7.10 -1.34
N LEU A 293 20.04 -7.29 -2.63
CA LEU A 293 20.46 -8.45 -3.40
C LEU A 293 21.79 -8.21 -4.14
N PRO A 294 22.62 -9.26 -4.34
CA PRO A 294 23.86 -9.17 -5.10
C PRO A 294 23.59 -8.91 -6.60
N ALA A 295 24.49 -8.18 -7.26
CA ALA A 295 24.32 -7.77 -8.67
C ALA A 295 24.20 -8.96 -9.65
N GLU A 296 24.80 -10.08 -9.33
CA GLU A 296 24.83 -11.30 -10.15
C GLU A 296 23.43 -11.88 -10.38
N GLU A 297 22.52 -11.72 -9.41
CA GLU A 297 21.14 -12.22 -9.53
C GLU A 297 20.33 -11.47 -10.61
N PHE A 298 20.77 -10.28 -11.00
CA PHE A 298 20.08 -9.45 -12.00
C PHE A 298 20.59 -9.68 -13.43
N THR A 299 21.62 -10.51 -13.63
CA THR A 299 22.18 -10.78 -14.97
C THR A 299 21.11 -11.19 -16.00
N PRO A 300 20.13 -12.05 -15.67
CA PRO A 300 19.07 -12.43 -16.62
C PRO A 300 18.09 -11.30 -16.96
N TYR A 301 18.10 -10.18 -16.21
CA TYR A 301 17.13 -9.10 -16.31
C TYR A 301 17.73 -7.77 -16.81
N GLY A 302 18.95 -7.84 -17.37
CA GLY A 302 19.66 -6.67 -17.92
C GLY A 302 20.54 -5.93 -16.91
N GLY A 303 20.80 -6.52 -15.74
CA GLY A 303 21.64 -5.96 -14.69
C GLY A 303 20.88 -5.18 -13.62
N LYS A 304 21.48 -5.10 -12.42
CA LYS A 304 20.86 -4.47 -11.23
C LYS A 304 20.51 -3.01 -11.46
N GLU A 305 21.44 -2.22 -11.97
CA GLU A 305 21.26 -0.79 -12.22
C GLU A 305 20.09 -0.52 -13.17
N ALA A 306 19.98 -1.29 -14.26
CA ALA A 306 18.89 -1.13 -15.22
C ALA A 306 17.52 -1.48 -14.63
N VAL A 307 17.46 -2.50 -13.76
CA VAL A 307 16.22 -2.85 -13.04
C VAL A 307 15.84 -1.76 -12.06
N LEU A 308 16.78 -1.31 -11.22
CA LEU A 308 16.54 -0.22 -10.26
C LEU A 308 16.07 1.07 -10.95
N ALA A 309 16.69 1.44 -12.09
CA ALA A 309 16.32 2.63 -12.85
C ALA A 309 14.86 2.57 -13.35
N ARG A 310 14.38 1.42 -13.85
CA ARG A 310 12.99 1.27 -14.32
C ARG A 310 11.98 1.36 -13.17
N PHE A 311 12.29 0.74 -12.03
CA PHE A 311 11.46 0.80 -10.83
C PHE A 311 11.39 2.23 -10.28
N LEU A 312 12.54 2.92 -10.26
CA LEU A 312 12.62 4.30 -9.81
C LEU A 312 11.82 5.25 -10.72
N GLU A 313 11.92 5.12 -12.07
CA GLU A 313 11.13 5.93 -12.99
C GLU A 313 9.63 5.79 -12.69
N THR A 314 9.18 4.56 -12.43
CA THR A 314 7.77 4.29 -12.12
C THR A 314 7.35 4.87 -10.77
N ALA A 315 8.20 4.71 -9.75
CA ALA A 315 7.97 5.28 -8.42
C ALA A 315 7.86 6.81 -8.47
N LYS A 316 8.79 7.48 -9.18
CA LYS A 316 8.78 8.95 -9.37
C LYS A 316 7.56 9.42 -10.15
N ALA A 317 7.17 8.72 -11.24
CA ALA A 317 5.97 9.07 -11.99
C ALA A 317 4.71 9.02 -11.11
N ALA A 318 4.55 7.97 -10.32
CA ALA A 318 3.42 7.85 -9.40
C ALA A 318 3.47 8.92 -8.29
N ALA A 319 4.65 9.21 -7.75
CA ALA A 319 4.81 10.25 -6.72
C ALA A 319 4.43 11.64 -7.24
N ASP A 320 4.94 12.02 -8.41
CA ASP A 320 4.63 13.31 -9.03
C ASP A 320 3.13 13.46 -9.28
N PHE A 321 2.48 12.43 -9.84
CA PHE A 321 1.04 12.44 -10.07
C PHE A 321 0.24 12.62 -8.77
N TYR A 322 0.67 11.98 -7.68
CA TYR A 322 0.03 12.16 -6.38
C TYR A 322 0.13 13.60 -5.90
N LEU A 323 1.31 14.22 -6.00
CA LEU A 323 1.52 15.60 -5.59
C LEU A 323 0.71 16.60 -6.44
N GLU A 324 0.55 16.32 -7.74
CA GLU A 324 -0.17 17.17 -8.70
C GLU A 324 -1.70 17.06 -8.59
N HIS A 325 -2.23 15.89 -8.19
CA HIS A 325 -3.66 15.58 -8.27
C HIS A 325 -4.31 15.32 -6.91
N THR A 326 -3.67 15.76 -5.81
CA THR A 326 -4.19 15.65 -4.46
C THR A 326 -4.33 17.05 -3.83
N PRO A 327 -5.41 17.32 -3.05
CA PRO A 327 -5.59 18.56 -2.31
C PRO A 327 -4.39 18.97 -1.45
N THR A 328 -4.34 20.25 -1.06
CA THR A 328 -3.15 20.87 -0.45
C THR A 328 -2.66 20.21 0.84
N ASP A 329 -3.51 19.48 1.54
CA ASP A 329 -3.26 18.78 2.80
C ASP A 329 -2.80 17.31 2.63
N GLY A 330 -2.71 16.84 1.39
CA GLY A 330 -2.27 15.48 1.07
C GLY A 330 -3.36 14.41 1.17
N ILE A 331 -4.64 14.77 1.30
CA ILE A 331 -5.74 13.79 1.36
C ILE A 331 -6.46 13.72 0.02
N PRO A 332 -6.40 12.61 -0.71
CA PRO A 332 -7.05 12.49 -2.01
C PRO A 332 -8.54 12.21 -1.88
N TYR A 333 -9.31 12.60 -2.89
CA TYR A 333 -10.63 12.04 -3.13
C TYR A 333 -10.49 10.62 -3.68
N TRP A 334 -11.53 9.79 -3.56
CA TRP A 334 -11.47 8.35 -3.87
C TRP A 334 -11.08 8.03 -5.32
N ASP A 335 -11.36 8.93 -6.27
CA ASP A 335 -10.98 8.82 -7.69
C ASP A 335 -10.80 10.21 -8.28
N THR A 336 -9.74 10.41 -9.07
CA THR A 336 -9.37 11.72 -9.64
C THR A 336 -10.34 12.25 -10.69
N GLY A 337 -11.20 11.41 -11.25
CA GLY A 337 -12.21 11.75 -12.25
C GLY A 337 -13.64 11.54 -11.78
N ALA A 338 -13.86 11.37 -10.47
CA ALA A 338 -15.19 11.23 -9.92
C ALA A 338 -16.08 12.44 -10.27
N PRO A 339 -17.31 12.22 -10.77
CA PRO A 339 -18.09 13.27 -11.46
C PRO A 339 -18.51 14.41 -10.53
N GLY A 340 -18.63 14.16 -9.24
CA GLY A 340 -18.98 15.18 -8.25
C GLY A 340 -17.87 16.19 -8.00
N LEU A 341 -16.60 15.89 -8.33
CA LEU A 341 -15.47 16.81 -8.16
C LEU A 341 -15.67 18.09 -8.99
N ALA A 342 -16.28 18.01 -10.16
CA ALA A 342 -16.61 19.18 -10.98
C ALA A 342 -17.53 20.20 -10.28
N LYS A 343 -18.26 19.79 -9.24
CA LYS A 343 -19.13 20.66 -8.43
C LYS A 343 -18.40 21.32 -7.28
N MET A 344 -17.16 20.96 -7.04
CA MET A 344 -16.38 21.42 -5.89
C MET A 344 -15.45 22.60 -6.23
N GLY A 345 -15.50 23.12 -7.48
CA GLY A 345 -14.62 24.21 -7.94
C GLY A 345 -13.15 23.82 -7.87
N ASN A 346 -12.30 24.74 -7.42
CA ASN A 346 -10.85 24.53 -7.33
C ASN A 346 -10.49 23.68 -6.09
N TYR A 347 -11.02 22.45 -5.98
CA TYR A 347 -10.86 21.60 -4.82
C TYR A 347 -9.38 21.19 -4.56
N LEU A 348 -8.54 21.20 -5.56
CA LEU A 348 -7.11 20.91 -5.41
C LEU A 348 -6.32 22.05 -4.74
N GLU A 349 -6.81 23.29 -4.80
CA GLU A 349 -6.12 24.47 -4.27
C GLU A 349 -6.37 24.72 -2.78
N ARG A 350 -7.11 23.84 -2.11
CA ARG A 350 -7.46 23.91 -0.70
C ARG A 350 -7.38 22.53 -0.02
N PRO A 351 -7.40 22.47 1.32
CA PRO A 351 -7.52 21.21 2.03
C PRO A 351 -8.75 20.42 1.61
N ALA A 352 -8.65 19.08 1.65
CA ALA A 352 -9.76 18.19 1.35
C ALA A 352 -10.92 18.40 2.33
N GLU A 353 -12.16 18.24 1.84
CA GLU A 353 -13.39 18.41 2.61
C GLU A 353 -14.08 17.06 2.84
N PRO A 354 -13.79 16.33 3.93
CA PRO A 354 -14.32 14.98 4.12
C PRO A 354 -15.83 14.94 4.35
N PHE A 355 -16.45 16.07 4.73
CA PHE A 355 -17.88 16.20 4.98
C PHE A 355 -18.65 16.89 3.85
N ASN A 356 -18.09 16.98 2.64
CA ASN A 356 -18.76 17.53 1.48
C ASN A 356 -19.93 16.63 1.00
N ASP A 357 -20.79 17.18 0.13
CA ASP A 357 -21.97 16.50 -0.41
C ASP A 357 -21.78 15.91 -1.82
N HIS A 358 -20.55 15.87 -2.33
CA HIS A 358 -20.28 15.57 -3.74
C HIS A 358 -19.49 14.30 -3.95
N GLU A 359 -18.29 14.18 -3.34
CA GLU A 359 -17.43 13.01 -3.46
C GLU A 359 -16.67 12.74 -2.16
N PRO A 360 -16.56 11.48 -1.73
CA PRO A 360 -15.81 11.16 -0.52
C PRO A 360 -14.30 11.27 -0.75
N VAL A 361 -13.57 11.61 0.30
CA VAL A 361 -12.13 11.41 0.36
C VAL A 361 -11.80 9.95 0.65
N ASP A 362 -10.55 9.52 0.42
CA ASP A 362 -10.04 8.22 0.87
C ASP A 362 -8.77 8.41 1.71
N SER A 363 -8.93 8.49 3.02
CA SER A 363 -7.84 8.63 3.98
C SER A 363 -6.89 7.41 3.98
N SER A 364 -7.39 6.21 3.63
CA SER A 364 -6.54 5.03 3.51
C SER A 364 -5.55 5.16 2.35
N ALA A 365 -5.98 5.74 1.23
CA ALA A 365 -5.07 6.05 0.12
C ALA A 365 -3.98 7.04 0.56
N ALA A 366 -4.34 8.04 1.37
CA ALA A 366 -3.37 8.98 1.94
C ALA A 366 -2.33 8.29 2.85
N ALA A 367 -2.77 7.40 3.75
CA ALA A 367 -1.87 6.69 4.68
C ALA A 367 -0.87 5.79 3.95
N ILE A 368 -1.31 5.11 2.88
CA ILE A 368 -0.47 4.28 2.03
C ILE A 368 0.49 5.13 1.22
N SER A 369 0.00 6.21 0.60
CA SER A 369 0.81 7.13 -0.22
C SER A 369 1.87 7.85 0.59
N ALA A 370 1.55 8.33 1.80
CA ALA A 370 2.51 8.96 2.69
C ALA A 370 3.70 8.04 2.99
N GLN A 371 3.43 6.76 3.22
CA GLN A 371 4.49 5.76 3.44
C GLN A 371 5.37 5.58 2.19
N GLY A 372 4.74 5.50 1.01
CA GLY A 372 5.46 5.41 -0.27
C GLY A 372 6.34 6.62 -0.54
N LEU A 373 5.84 7.84 -0.30
CA LEU A 373 6.57 9.09 -0.45
C LEU A 373 7.79 9.14 0.50
N LEU A 374 7.62 8.76 1.76
CA LEU A 374 8.71 8.72 2.74
C LEU A 374 9.79 7.71 2.36
N ARG A 375 9.41 6.52 1.87
CA ARG A 375 10.36 5.49 1.40
C ARG A 375 11.11 5.95 0.15
N LEU A 376 10.40 6.51 -0.83
CA LEU A 376 11.00 7.05 -2.05
C LEU A 376 11.93 8.21 -1.73
N GLY A 377 11.50 9.14 -0.87
CA GLY A 377 12.30 10.28 -0.44
C GLY A 377 13.63 9.84 0.18
N ARG A 378 13.56 8.93 1.18
CA ARG A 378 14.74 8.35 1.80
C ARG A 378 15.66 7.62 0.80
N TRP A 379 15.07 6.85 -0.12
CA TRP A 379 15.86 6.14 -1.13
C TRP A 379 16.64 7.12 -1.99
N LEU A 380 16.01 8.18 -2.50
CA LEU A 380 16.63 9.22 -3.33
C LEU A 380 17.72 10.02 -2.58
N GLU A 381 17.48 10.37 -1.33
CA GLU A 381 18.48 11.03 -0.49
C GLU A 381 19.76 10.19 -0.37
N ASN A 382 19.63 8.88 -0.26
CA ASN A 382 20.76 7.95 -0.18
C ASN A 382 21.43 7.66 -1.53
N HIS A 383 20.79 8.00 -2.67
CA HIS A 383 21.25 7.67 -4.03
C HIS A 383 21.58 8.91 -4.87
N GLY A 384 21.92 10.03 -4.24
CA GLY A 384 22.47 11.21 -4.94
C GLY A 384 21.43 12.18 -5.48
N GLU A 385 20.15 12.01 -5.16
CA GLU A 385 19.06 12.93 -5.52
C GLU A 385 18.41 13.58 -4.26
N PRO A 386 19.17 14.25 -3.39
CA PRO A 386 18.65 14.69 -2.09
C PRO A 386 17.58 15.78 -2.17
N GLU A 387 17.54 16.58 -3.23
CA GLU A 387 16.51 17.63 -3.40
C GLU A 387 15.14 16.99 -3.68
N ALA A 388 15.07 16.11 -4.67
CA ALA A 388 13.85 15.35 -4.96
C ALA A 388 13.44 14.50 -3.75
N GLY A 389 14.41 13.89 -3.06
CA GLY A 389 14.17 13.12 -1.84
C GLY A 389 13.50 13.96 -0.75
N ARG A 390 14.01 15.14 -0.46
CA ARG A 390 13.41 16.07 0.52
C ARG A 390 12.00 16.50 0.15
N GLN A 391 11.73 16.72 -1.14
CA GLN A 391 10.40 17.11 -1.61
C GLN A 391 9.35 16.03 -1.34
N TYR A 392 9.64 14.77 -1.68
CA TYR A 392 8.73 13.66 -1.39
C TYR A 392 8.61 13.39 0.11
N THR A 393 9.71 13.49 0.85
CA THR A 393 9.70 13.36 2.31
C THR A 393 8.80 14.42 2.95
N ALA A 394 8.92 15.69 2.55
CA ALA A 394 8.08 16.77 3.07
C ALA A 394 6.59 16.57 2.75
N ALA A 395 6.26 16.11 1.53
CA ALA A 395 4.88 15.78 1.18
C ALA A 395 4.32 14.62 2.01
N GLY A 396 5.11 13.56 2.20
CA GLY A 396 4.74 12.43 3.06
C GLY A 396 4.52 12.83 4.52
N LEU A 397 5.36 13.69 5.07
CA LEU A 397 5.23 14.22 6.44
C LEU A 397 4.01 15.14 6.57
N THR A 398 3.74 15.99 5.57
CA THR A 398 2.56 16.85 5.55
C THR A 398 1.28 16.02 5.55
N THR A 399 1.20 15.00 4.70
CA THR A 399 0.07 14.07 4.66
C THR A 399 -0.11 13.33 5.99
N ALA A 400 0.98 12.83 6.58
CA ALA A 400 0.94 12.16 7.89
C ALA A 400 0.44 13.09 9.01
N LYS A 401 0.89 14.35 9.03
CA LYS A 401 0.42 15.36 9.99
C LYS A 401 -1.09 15.56 9.91
N THR A 402 -1.64 15.64 8.70
CA THR A 402 -3.09 15.75 8.49
C THR A 402 -3.83 14.51 8.98
N LEU A 403 -3.33 13.31 8.65
CA LEU A 403 -3.96 12.05 9.05
C LEU A 403 -3.96 11.80 10.55
N PHE A 404 -2.95 12.29 11.27
CA PHE A 404 -2.82 12.09 12.72
C PHE A 404 -3.58 13.12 13.56
N ALA A 405 -4.46 13.86 12.93
CA ALA A 405 -5.36 14.81 13.56
C ALA A 405 -6.83 14.52 13.18
N GLU A 406 -7.76 15.09 13.96
CA GLU A 406 -9.16 15.13 13.55
C GLU A 406 -9.34 15.95 12.27
N PRO A 407 -10.28 15.58 11.39
CA PRO A 407 -11.31 14.55 11.58
C PRO A 407 -10.88 13.14 11.13
N TYR A 408 -9.62 12.92 10.75
CA TYR A 408 -9.16 11.65 10.21
C TYR A 408 -8.80 10.64 11.29
N LEU A 409 -8.09 11.05 12.34
CA LEU A 409 -7.77 10.19 13.48
C LEU A 409 -8.90 10.23 14.52
N SER A 410 -9.59 9.13 14.72
CA SER A 410 -10.71 9.03 15.65
C SER A 410 -10.26 9.01 17.11
N SER A 411 -10.62 10.07 17.85
CA SER A 411 -10.53 10.11 19.32
C SER A 411 -11.75 9.51 20.02
N ASP A 412 -12.85 9.24 19.28
CA ASP A 412 -14.09 8.69 19.82
C ASP A 412 -13.91 7.23 20.30
N PRO A 413 -14.08 6.96 21.61
CA PRO A 413 -13.94 5.62 22.18
C PRO A 413 -15.05 4.66 21.75
N ASP A 414 -16.20 5.17 21.30
CA ASP A 414 -17.33 4.34 20.87
C ASP A 414 -17.22 3.94 19.39
N HIS A 415 -16.38 4.59 18.61
CA HIS A 415 -16.08 4.23 17.24
C HIS A 415 -14.96 3.18 17.19
N GLU A 416 -15.21 1.98 16.65
CA GLU A 416 -14.21 0.89 16.60
C GLU A 416 -13.05 1.14 15.62
N GLY A 417 -13.29 1.95 14.58
CA GLY A 417 -12.26 2.32 13.61
C GLY A 417 -11.34 3.43 14.12
N LEU A 418 -10.11 3.45 13.63
CA LEU A 418 -9.07 4.40 13.99
C LEU A 418 -8.93 5.52 12.95
N LEU A 419 -8.81 5.17 11.67
CA LEU A 419 -8.66 6.11 10.56
C LEU A 419 -9.98 6.27 9.82
N LEU A 420 -10.62 7.41 10.00
CA LEU A 420 -11.94 7.72 9.44
C LEU A 420 -11.86 8.27 8.01
N HIS A 421 -13.01 8.30 7.33
CA HIS A 421 -13.15 8.77 5.95
C HIS A 421 -12.43 7.88 4.93
N THR A 422 -12.44 6.56 5.18
CA THR A 422 -11.98 5.54 4.24
C THR A 422 -13.13 5.10 3.34
N VAL A 423 -12.84 4.84 2.07
CA VAL A 423 -13.80 4.33 1.08
C VAL A 423 -13.40 2.92 0.67
N TYR A 424 -14.37 1.99 0.65
CA TYR A 424 -14.12 0.62 0.20
C TYR A 424 -14.41 0.46 -1.30
N HIS A 425 -15.70 0.52 -1.68
CA HIS A 425 -16.08 0.15 -3.05
C HIS A 425 -17.28 0.96 -3.53
N ARG A 426 -17.01 2.21 -3.94
CA ARG A 426 -18.06 3.13 -4.43
C ARG A 426 -18.89 2.57 -5.59
N PRO A 427 -18.29 1.92 -6.63
CA PRO A 427 -19.07 1.40 -7.74
C PRO A 427 -20.13 0.34 -7.33
N ASN A 428 -19.85 -0.44 -6.28
CA ASN A 428 -20.78 -1.44 -5.76
C ASN A 428 -21.71 -0.89 -4.67
N GLY A 429 -21.56 0.38 -4.25
CA GLY A 429 -22.39 0.99 -3.22
C GLY A 429 -22.23 0.32 -1.83
N TRP A 430 -21.04 -0.19 -1.51
CA TRP A 430 -20.81 -0.89 -0.25
C TRP A 430 -20.55 0.03 0.93
N ASP A 431 -20.15 1.26 0.62
CA ASP A 431 -19.78 2.24 1.64
C ASP A 431 -21.02 2.83 2.32
N HIS A 432 -20.97 2.94 3.64
CA HIS A 432 -22.05 3.52 4.44
C HIS A 432 -22.16 5.03 4.18
N ILE A 433 -23.40 5.50 3.96
CA ILE A 433 -23.72 6.90 3.86
C ILE A 433 -24.51 7.29 5.11
N PRO A 434 -23.95 8.11 6.02
CA PRO A 434 -24.64 8.49 7.24
C PRO A 434 -25.95 9.27 6.96
N ALA A 435 -26.90 9.16 7.87
CA ALA A 435 -28.18 9.88 7.78
C ALA A 435 -27.97 11.39 7.54
N GLY A 436 -28.66 11.94 6.53
CA GLY A 436 -28.54 13.34 6.13
C GLY A 436 -27.31 13.70 5.28
N ARG A 437 -26.44 12.74 4.97
CA ARG A 437 -25.31 12.90 4.03
C ARG A 437 -25.66 12.36 2.65
N LYS A 438 -24.91 12.77 1.63
CA LYS A 438 -25.10 12.31 0.23
C LYS A 438 -24.00 11.38 -0.24
N VAL A 439 -22.86 11.38 0.44
CA VAL A 439 -21.70 10.57 0.15
C VAL A 439 -21.15 9.93 1.43
N PRO A 440 -20.41 8.82 1.34
CA PRO A 440 -19.78 8.20 2.48
C PRO A 440 -18.82 9.14 3.20
N CYS A 441 -18.87 9.14 4.52
CA CYS A 441 -17.93 9.87 5.37
C CYS A 441 -17.97 9.31 6.80
N GLY A 442 -16.89 9.51 7.57
CA GLY A 442 -16.84 9.18 8.98
C GLY A 442 -16.60 7.71 9.31
N GLU A 443 -16.55 6.83 8.33
CA GLU A 443 -16.30 5.41 8.56
C GLU A 443 -14.83 5.01 8.30
N ALA A 444 -14.41 3.90 8.88
CA ALA A 444 -13.08 3.33 8.79
C ALA A 444 -13.06 2.01 8.03
N ALA A 445 -11.88 1.60 7.60
CA ALA A 445 -11.65 0.28 7.04
C ALA A 445 -10.38 -0.35 7.63
N MET A 446 -10.36 -1.68 7.71
CA MET A 446 -9.29 -2.41 8.38
C MET A 446 -7.91 -2.14 7.76
N TRP A 447 -7.83 -2.00 6.44
CA TRP A 447 -6.58 -1.62 5.77
C TRP A 447 -6.17 -0.17 6.05
N GLY A 448 -7.12 0.75 6.19
CA GLY A 448 -6.85 2.14 6.58
C GLY A 448 -6.28 2.21 7.99
N ASP A 449 -6.92 1.53 8.91
CA ASP A 449 -6.49 1.41 10.30
C ASP A 449 -5.09 0.79 10.45
N TYR A 450 -4.80 -0.27 9.68
CA TYR A 450 -3.48 -0.90 9.67
C TYR A 450 -2.41 0.06 9.13
N HIS A 451 -2.67 0.70 7.98
CA HIS A 451 -1.67 1.57 7.35
C HIS A 451 -1.45 2.89 8.10
N ALA A 452 -2.44 3.38 8.84
CA ALA A 452 -2.23 4.49 9.78
C ALA A 452 -1.24 4.10 10.90
N ARG A 453 -1.37 2.89 11.46
CA ARG A 453 -0.43 2.35 12.45
C ARG A 453 0.95 2.07 11.86
N GLU A 454 1.00 1.49 10.66
CA GLU A 454 2.28 1.21 9.97
C GLU A 454 3.02 2.51 9.64
N LEU A 455 2.32 3.55 9.17
CA LEU A 455 2.87 4.89 8.94
C LEU A 455 3.36 5.53 10.25
N ALA A 456 2.57 5.47 11.32
CA ALA A 456 2.95 6.01 12.62
C ALA A 456 4.20 5.31 13.18
N LEU A 457 4.26 3.97 13.12
CA LEU A 457 5.43 3.21 13.53
C LEU A 457 6.66 3.55 12.67
N TYR A 458 6.47 3.68 11.36
CA TYR A 458 7.53 4.06 10.43
C TYR A 458 8.14 5.42 10.82
N LEU A 459 7.29 6.42 11.10
CA LEU A 459 7.74 7.74 11.56
C LEU A 459 8.45 7.70 12.91
N MET A 460 7.95 6.91 13.87
CA MET A 460 8.63 6.71 15.15
C MET A 460 10.03 6.10 14.94
N ARG A 461 10.17 5.14 14.05
CA ARG A 461 11.46 4.51 13.71
C ARG A 461 12.41 5.51 13.01
N LEU A 462 11.89 6.32 12.08
CA LEU A 462 12.68 7.40 11.46
C LEU A 462 13.11 8.48 12.48
N ALA A 463 12.32 8.73 13.51
CA ALA A 463 12.66 9.62 14.63
C ALA A 463 13.67 9.02 15.61
N GLY A 464 14.17 7.81 15.37
CA GLY A 464 15.19 7.16 16.20
C GLY A 464 14.65 6.17 17.23
N ASN A 465 13.37 5.81 17.18
CA ASN A 465 12.73 4.90 18.14
C ASN A 465 12.82 3.43 17.70
N GLY A 466 13.98 2.97 17.26
CA GLY A 466 14.25 1.60 16.86
C GLY A 466 14.91 1.47 15.49
N PRO A 467 15.13 0.24 15.00
CA PRO A 467 15.69 0.00 13.68
C PRO A 467 14.74 0.43 12.56
N TYR A 468 15.26 0.64 11.36
CA TYR A 468 14.46 0.97 10.18
C TYR A 468 13.37 -0.10 9.93
N LEU A 469 12.14 0.36 9.68
CA LEU A 469 11.00 -0.54 9.48
C LEU A 469 11.04 -1.14 8.07
N THR A 470 11.57 -2.35 7.97
CA THR A 470 11.65 -3.13 6.74
C THR A 470 11.40 -4.60 7.01
N PHE A 471 11.04 -5.36 5.96
CA PHE A 471 10.91 -6.83 5.99
C PHE A 471 12.10 -7.54 5.33
N TYR A 472 13.10 -6.80 4.89
CA TYR A 472 14.18 -7.25 4.02
C TYR A 472 15.55 -7.27 4.73
N SER A 473 15.55 -7.40 6.05
CA SER A 473 16.75 -7.53 6.88
C SER A 473 16.91 -8.94 7.41
#